data_bddf8373c3c610ad9992d136e6679a73
#
_entry.id   bddf8373c3c610ad9992d136e6679a73
#
_cell.length_a   1.000
_cell.length_b   1.000
_cell.length_c   1.000
_cell.angle_alpha   90.00
_cell.angle_beta   90.00
_cell.angle_gamma   90.00
#
_symmetry.space_group_name_H-M   'P 1'
#
loop_
_entity.id
_entity.type
_entity.pdbx_description
1 polymer ?
#
loop_
_entity_poly.entity_id
_entity_poly.type
_entity_poly.pdbx_seq_one_letter_code
_entity_poly.pdbx_strand_id
1 'polypeptide(L)'
;LIVAAVMLAATTSTASADTSSQLQGTVPVSTTIDHQHAVHYWRGRVRLYRVQAVAYAASLGVGLHPGPVEMHTIGVPFLQWMTARWRARTHTYAVVRANRFPPLMCIHRLEGSWVAYSPAGYYGGFQMSATFMRHWGADKLAKYGGRDARFWSPGDQLAVASRAVAHLGFSPWPNTAPACGL
;
A
#
# COMPACT_ATOMS: atom_id res chain seq x y z
N LEU A 1 1.51 2.47 38.83
CA LEU A 1 1.07 1.10 38.52
C LEU A 1 -0.27 0.86 39.24
N ILE A 2 -1.40 0.95 38.53
CA ILE A 2 -2.71 0.58 39.07
C ILE A 2 -3.28 -0.47 38.12
N VAL A 3 -3.34 -1.72 38.62
CA VAL A 3 -3.98 -2.85 37.93
C VAL A 3 -5.44 -2.87 38.37
N ALA A 4 -6.35 -2.62 37.46
CA ALA A 4 -7.79 -2.77 37.68
C ALA A 4 -8.22 -4.18 37.22
N ALA A 5 -8.57 -5.02 38.20
CA ALA A 5 -9.18 -6.32 37.96
C ALA A 5 -10.67 -6.14 37.65
N VAL A 6 -11.13 -6.57 36.49
CA VAL A 6 -12.57 -6.65 36.13
C VAL A 6 -13.05 -8.06 36.45
N MET A 7 -13.94 -8.16 37.45
CA MET A 7 -14.66 -9.40 37.79
C MET A 7 -15.84 -9.57 36.82
N LEU A 8 -15.85 -10.66 36.05
CA LEU A 8 -16.99 -11.08 35.23
C LEU A 8 -17.90 -11.98 36.10
N ALA A 9 -19.13 -11.53 36.37
CA ALA A 9 -20.15 -12.34 36.97
C ALA A 9 -20.82 -13.21 35.90
N ALA A 10 -20.72 -14.52 36.06
CA ALA A 10 -21.42 -15.49 35.22
C ALA A 10 -22.83 -15.71 35.78
N THR A 11 -23.84 -15.30 35.02
CA THR A 11 -25.25 -15.65 35.28
C THR A 11 -25.58 -16.94 34.54
N THR A 12 -25.80 -18.02 35.27
CA THR A 12 -26.34 -19.29 34.77
C THR A 12 -27.82 -19.16 34.54
N SER A 13 -28.26 -19.18 33.29
CA SER A 13 -29.65 -19.28 32.89
C SER A 13 -29.98 -20.75 32.60
N THR A 14 -30.86 -21.33 33.39
CA THR A 14 -31.44 -22.66 33.18
C THR A 14 -32.50 -22.57 32.09
N ALA A 15 -32.25 -23.15 30.93
CA ALA A 15 -33.24 -23.30 29.87
C ALA A 15 -34.06 -24.58 30.09
N SER A 16 -35.37 -24.41 30.23
CA SER A 16 -36.35 -25.48 30.18
C SER A 16 -36.44 -26.07 28.76
N ALA A 17 -36.43 -27.39 28.69
CA ALA A 17 -36.73 -28.11 27.47
C ALA A 17 -38.23 -28.06 27.20
N ASP A 18 -38.61 -27.62 26.01
CA ASP A 18 -39.97 -27.87 25.49
C ASP A 18 -39.94 -28.16 23.99
N THR A 19 -40.39 -29.35 23.69
CA THR A 19 -41.23 -29.84 22.61
C THR A 19 -40.80 -29.54 21.15
N SER A 20 -40.36 -30.62 20.53
CA SER A 20 -40.31 -30.89 19.11
C SER A 20 -41.52 -30.36 18.31
N SER A 21 -41.30 -29.41 17.43
CA SER A 21 -42.12 -29.20 16.25
C SER A 21 -41.19 -29.10 15.04
N GLN A 22 -41.19 -30.15 14.23
CA GLN A 22 -40.57 -30.15 12.89
C GLN A 22 -41.27 -29.11 12.02
N LEU A 23 -40.70 -27.92 11.99
CA LEU A 23 -40.92 -27.00 10.88
C LEU A 23 -39.78 -27.22 9.88
N GLN A 24 -40.05 -28.02 8.83
CA GLN A 24 -39.33 -27.96 7.58
C GLN A 24 -39.53 -26.52 7.03
N GLY A 25 -38.75 -25.58 7.58
CA GLY A 25 -38.69 -24.23 7.08
C GLY A 25 -37.97 -24.26 5.76
N THR A 26 -38.67 -24.12 4.65
CA THR A 26 -38.12 -23.67 3.38
C THR A 26 -37.32 -22.41 3.68
N VAL A 27 -35.99 -22.52 3.59
CA VAL A 27 -35.08 -21.35 3.72
C VAL A 27 -35.53 -20.32 2.69
N PRO A 28 -35.96 -19.13 3.12
CA PRO A 28 -36.51 -18.16 2.18
C PRO A 28 -35.48 -17.80 1.12
N VAL A 29 -35.91 -17.80 -0.15
CA VAL A 29 -35.10 -17.45 -1.34
C VAL A 29 -34.37 -16.10 -1.16
N SER A 30 -34.92 -15.22 -0.35
CA SER A 30 -34.33 -13.93 0.03
C SER A 30 -32.91 -14.05 0.62
N THR A 31 -32.63 -15.03 1.46
CA THR A 31 -31.32 -15.17 2.13
C THR A 31 -30.19 -15.52 1.17
N THR A 32 -30.50 -16.22 0.07
CA THR A 32 -29.50 -16.59 -0.95
C THR A 32 -29.11 -15.40 -1.82
N ILE A 33 -30.08 -14.57 -2.21
CA ILE A 33 -29.83 -13.33 -2.98
C ILE A 33 -29.03 -12.35 -2.15
N ASP A 34 -29.35 -12.14 -0.89
CA ASP A 34 -28.64 -11.27 0.03
C ASP A 34 -27.18 -11.73 0.23
N HIS A 35 -26.97 -13.05 0.33
CA HIS A 35 -25.62 -13.61 0.45
C HIS A 35 -24.78 -13.34 -0.82
N GLN A 36 -25.34 -13.54 -2.01
CA GLN A 36 -24.66 -13.29 -3.27
C GLN A 36 -24.30 -11.80 -3.44
N HIS A 37 -25.20 -10.91 -3.10
CA HIS A 37 -24.95 -9.47 -3.12
C HIS A 37 -23.83 -9.09 -2.12
N ALA A 38 -23.84 -9.65 -0.92
CA ALA A 38 -22.78 -9.42 0.07
C ALA A 38 -21.41 -9.92 -0.44
N VAL A 39 -21.36 -11.12 -1.04
CA VAL A 39 -20.12 -11.65 -1.63
C VAL A 39 -19.62 -10.75 -2.75
N HIS A 40 -20.50 -10.31 -3.66
CA HIS A 40 -20.13 -9.41 -4.77
C HIS A 40 -19.59 -8.08 -4.24
N TYR A 41 -20.27 -7.46 -3.28
CA TYR A 41 -19.84 -6.21 -2.64
C TYR A 41 -18.43 -6.34 -2.03
N TRP A 42 -18.21 -7.36 -1.20
CA TRP A 42 -16.92 -7.52 -0.52
C TRP A 42 -15.77 -7.87 -1.49
N ARG A 43 -16.03 -8.64 -2.55
CA ARG A 43 -15.05 -8.84 -3.62
C ARG A 43 -14.64 -7.53 -4.29
N GLY A 44 -15.59 -6.66 -4.56
CA GLY A 44 -15.33 -5.31 -5.09
C GLY A 44 -14.42 -4.49 -4.15
N ARG A 45 -14.69 -4.52 -2.84
CA ARG A 45 -13.88 -3.83 -1.82
C ARG A 45 -12.45 -4.38 -1.73
N VAL A 46 -12.28 -5.70 -1.77
CA VAL A 46 -10.94 -6.33 -1.79
C VAL A 46 -10.15 -5.87 -3.02
N ARG A 47 -10.76 -5.91 -4.21
CA ARG A 47 -10.11 -5.46 -5.46
C ARG A 47 -9.70 -3.99 -5.38
N LEU A 48 -10.59 -3.13 -4.92
CA LEU A 48 -10.33 -1.70 -4.78
C LEU A 48 -9.09 -1.42 -3.93
N TYR A 49 -9.06 -1.92 -2.70
CA TYR A 49 -7.93 -1.67 -1.81
C TYR A 49 -6.64 -2.36 -2.27
N ARG A 50 -6.73 -3.51 -2.93
CA ARG A 50 -5.57 -4.18 -3.55
C ARG A 50 -4.92 -3.30 -4.61
N VAL A 51 -5.71 -2.77 -5.55
CA VAL A 51 -5.23 -1.88 -6.62
C VAL A 51 -4.61 -0.63 -6.04
N GLN A 52 -5.28 0.01 -5.07
CA GLN A 52 -4.76 1.20 -4.40
C GLN A 52 -3.44 0.93 -3.65
N ALA A 53 -3.35 -0.16 -2.89
CA ALA A 53 -2.14 -0.52 -2.16
C ALA A 53 -0.97 -0.77 -3.13
N VAL A 54 -1.20 -1.48 -4.23
CA VAL A 54 -0.19 -1.72 -5.27
C VAL A 54 0.27 -0.41 -5.91
N ALA A 55 -0.66 0.49 -6.27
CA ALA A 55 -0.33 1.78 -6.87
C ALA A 55 0.48 2.67 -5.91
N TYR A 56 0.11 2.74 -4.62
CA TYR A 56 0.88 3.49 -3.63
C TYR A 56 2.25 2.87 -3.37
N ALA A 57 2.34 1.54 -3.24
CA ALA A 57 3.61 0.84 -3.08
C ALA A 57 4.54 1.09 -4.28
N ALA A 58 4.01 0.98 -5.50
CA ALA A 58 4.78 1.24 -6.72
C ALA A 58 5.31 2.68 -6.77
N SER A 59 4.50 3.67 -6.35
CA SER A 59 4.93 5.07 -6.28
C SER A 59 6.05 5.31 -5.25
N LEU A 60 6.22 4.42 -4.29
CA LEU A 60 7.29 4.43 -3.29
C LEU A 60 8.49 3.56 -3.68
N GLY A 61 8.48 2.95 -4.87
CA GLY A 61 9.50 2.00 -5.30
C GLY A 61 9.42 0.63 -4.60
N VAL A 62 8.32 0.34 -3.93
CA VAL A 62 8.09 -0.95 -3.26
C VAL A 62 7.41 -1.90 -4.23
N GLY A 63 8.05 -3.04 -4.51
CA GLY A 63 7.45 -4.14 -5.27
C GLY A 63 6.42 -4.88 -4.40
N LEU A 64 5.13 -4.58 -4.58
CA LEU A 64 4.05 -5.32 -3.96
C LEU A 64 3.38 -6.21 -5.01
N HIS A 65 3.67 -7.50 -4.94
CA HIS A 65 3.07 -8.52 -5.80
C HIS A 65 1.98 -9.25 -5.01
N PRO A 66 0.72 -8.83 -5.10
CA PRO A 66 -0.35 -9.60 -4.52
C PRO A 66 -0.51 -10.88 -5.34
N GLY A 67 -0.31 -12.02 -4.68
CA GLY A 67 -0.54 -13.33 -5.30
C GLY A 67 -1.96 -13.45 -5.88
N PRO A 68 -2.20 -14.43 -6.76
CA PRO A 68 -3.55 -14.70 -7.23
C PRO A 68 -4.44 -15.01 -6.03
N VAL A 69 -5.58 -14.35 -5.95
CA VAL A 69 -6.62 -14.70 -4.98
C VAL A 69 -7.75 -15.30 -5.78
N GLU A 70 -7.91 -16.60 -5.67
CA GLU A 70 -9.10 -17.29 -6.21
C GLU A 70 -10.29 -16.89 -5.32
N MET A 71 -10.97 -15.81 -5.72
CA MET A 71 -12.08 -15.25 -4.94
C MET A 71 -13.41 -15.97 -5.18
N HIS A 72 -13.43 -17.05 -5.96
CA HIS A 72 -14.67 -17.69 -6.37
C HIS A 72 -15.33 -18.53 -5.26
N THR A 73 -14.54 -19.08 -4.35
CA THR A 73 -14.99 -20.01 -3.30
C THR A 73 -14.95 -19.44 -1.89
N ILE A 74 -14.70 -18.14 -1.74
CA ILE A 74 -14.39 -17.51 -0.44
C ILE A 74 -15.64 -16.87 0.13
N GLY A 75 -16.01 -17.25 1.36
CA GLY A 75 -17.16 -16.73 2.10
C GLY A 75 -16.99 -15.27 2.56
N VAL A 76 -18.13 -14.63 2.89
CA VAL A 76 -18.19 -13.22 3.33
C VAL A 76 -17.22 -12.89 4.47
N PRO A 77 -17.10 -13.68 5.56
CA PRO A 77 -16.18 -13.35 6.66
C PRO A 77 -14.72 -13.25 6.21
N PHE A 78 -14.26 -14.11 5.31
CA PHE A 78 -12.91 -14.06 4.79
C PHE A 78 -12.70 -12.84 3.88
N LEU A 79 -13.68 -12.47 3.06
CA LEU A 79 -13.62 -11.28 2.21
C LEU A 79 -13.60 -10.00 3.07
N GLN A 80 -14.32 -9.95 4.18
CA GLN A 80 -14.26 -8.86 5.16
C GLN A 80 -12.87 -8.74 5.79
N TRP A 81 -12.30 -9.87 6.24
CA TRP A 81 -10.94 -9.91 6.77
C TRP A 81 -9.90 -9.45 5.74
N MET A 82 -10.00 -9.93 4.50
CA MET A 82 -9.12 -9.48 3.41
C MET A 82 -9.28 -7.99 3.13
N THR A 83 -10.51 -7.48 3.12
CA THR A 83 -10.78 -6.05 2.93
C THR A 83 -10.11 -5.21 4.02
N ALA A 84 -10.25 -5.61 5.29
CA ALA A 84 -9.60 -4.93 6.41
C ALA A 84 -8.07 -4.94 6.26
N ARG A 85 -7.49 -6.08 5.90
CA ARG A 85 -6.04 -6.23 5.70
C ARG A 85 -5.50 -5.37 4.55
N TRP A 86 -6.18 -5.34 3.41
CA TRP A 86 -5.77 -4.52 2.27
C TRP A 86 -6.01 -3.03 2.52
N ARG A 87 -7.09 -2.67 3.21
CA ARG A 87 -7.35 -1.29 3.65
C ARG A 87 -6.23 -0.78 4.57
N ALA A 88 -5.80 -1.59 5.54
CA ALA A 88 -4.69 -1.23 6.42
C ALA A 88 -3.38 -1.00 5.63
N ARG A 89 -3.05 -1.88 4.66
CA ARG A 89 -1.89 -1.68 3.78
C ARG A 89 -2.00 -0.42 2.94
N THR A 90 -3.17 -0.16 2.34
CA THR A 90 -3.43 1.07 1.57
C THR A 90 -3.18 2.30 2.43
N HIS A 91 -3.70 2.32 3.66
CA HIS A 91 -3.48 3.42 4.60
C HIS A 91 -2.00 3.60 4.93
N THR A 92 -1.28 2.52 5.25
CA THR A 92 0.15 2.57 5.54
C THR A 92 0.93 3.19 4.38
N TYR A 93 0.73 2.73 3.15
CA TYR A 93 1.44 3.29 1.99
C TYR A 93 1.00 4.72 1.67
N ALA A 94 -0.27 5.08 1.90
CA ALA A 94 -0.75 6.46 1.72
C ALA A 94 -0.06 7.41 2.70
N VAL A 95 0.08 7.04 3.98
CA VAL A 95 0.78 7.83 5.00
C VAL A 95 2.27 7.97 4.65
N VAL A 96 2.94 6.87 4.30
CA VAL A 96 4.36 6.91 3.91
C VAL A 96 4.55 7.81 2.68
N ARG A 97 3.66 7.71 1.69
CA ARG A 97 3.68 8.57 0.51
C ARG A 97 3.47 10.04 0.85
N ALA A 98 2.48 10.33 1.70
CA ALA A 98 2.19 11.70 2.15
C ALA A 98 3.38 12.33 2.89
N ASN A 99 4.13 11.54 3.65
CA ASN A 99 5.31 12.02 4.38
C ASN A 99 6.56 12.17 3.51
N ARG A 100 6.69 11.42 2.42
CA ARG A 100 7.90 11.43 1.56
C ARG A 100 7.81 12.33 0.35
N PHE A 101 6.64 12.46 -0.27
CA PHE A 101 6.53 13.17 -1.54
C PHE A 101 6.76 14.67 -1.44
N PRO A 102 6.17 15.41 -0.50
CA PRO A 102 6.45 16.84 -0.37
C PRO A 102 7.94 17.15 -0.17
N PRO A 103 8.68 16.47 0.73
CA PRO A 103 10.13 16.61 0.85
C PRO A 103 10.88 16.35 -0.46
N LEU A 104 10.60 15.24 -1.13
CA LEU A 104 11.24 14.91 -2.40
C LEU A 104 10.90 15.91 -3.51
N MET A 105 9.68 16.44 -3.55
CA MET A 105 9.32 17.48 -4.51
C MET A 105 10.01 18.81 -4.22
N CYS A 106 10.34 19.11 -2.95
CA CYS A 106 11.20 20.24 -2.62
C CYS A 106 12.61 20.03 -3.17
N ILE A 107 13.22 18.88 -2.90
CA ILE A 107 14.55 18.52 -3.43
C ILE A 107 14.56 18.61 -4.97
N HIS A 108 13.58 18.00 -5.64
CA HIS A 108 13.48 18.06 -7.11
C HIS A 108 13.49 19.50 -7.65
N ARG A 109 12.75 20.42 -7.02
CA ARG A 109 12.71 21.83 -7.46
C ARG A 109 14.07 22.52 -7.37
N LEU A 110 14.91 22.10 -6.44
CA LEU A 110 16.25 22.68 -6.23
C LEU A 110 17.33 21.96 -7.06
N GLU A 111 17.17 20.67 -7.33
CA GLU A 111 18.13 19.88 -8.11
C GLU A 111 17.97 20.09 -9.63
N GLY A 112 16.77 20.32 -10.14
CA GLY A 112 16.55 20.65 -11.55
C GLY A 112 15.36 19.96 -12.18
N SER A 113 15.26 20.09 -13.52
CA SER A 113 14.18 19.48 -14.29
C SER A 113 14.28 17.94 -14.35
N TRP A 114 13.19 17.26 -14.68
CA TRP A 114 13.15 15.80 -14.83
C TRP A 114 14.14 15.25 -15.87
N VAL A 115 14.55 16.08 -16.83
CA VAL A 115 15.51 15.73 -17.88
C VAL A 115 16.88 16.40 -17.68
N ALA A 116 17.15 16.96 -16.50
CA ALA A 116 18.39 17.65 -16.20
C ALA A 116 19.60 16.72 -16.35
N TYR A 117 20.71 17.32 -16.76
CA TYR A 117 22.02 16.68 -16.83
C TYR A 117 23.09 17.64 -16.29
N SER A 118 23.95 17.12 -15.44
CA SER A 118 25.14 17.83 -14.99
C SER A 118 26.39 17.21 -15.63
N PRO A 119 27.34 18.03 -16.11
CA PRO A 119 28.63 17.54 -16.59
C PRO A 119 29.40 16.68 -15.57
N ALA A 120 29.08 16.82 -14.27
CA ALA A 120 29.62 15.96 -13.23
C ALA A 120 29.02 14.54 -13.20
N GLY A 121 28.12 14.18 -14.15
CA GLY A 121 27.58 12.83 -14.27
C GLY A 121 26.36 12.58 -13.40
N TYR A 122 25.53 13.61 -13.19
CA TYR A 122 24.25 13.50 -12.48
C TYR A 122 23.07 13.70 -13.43
N TYR A 123 21.99 12.95 -13.21
CA TYR A 123 20.91 12.80 -14.18
C TYR A 123 19.52 12.93 -13.54
N GLY A 124 18.62 13.58 -14.28
CA GLY A 124 17.20 13.69 -13.92
C GLY A 124 16.91 14.69 -12.80
N GLY A 125 15.68 14.75 -12.41
CA GLY A 125 15.16 15.74 -11.44
C GLY A 125 15.64 15.58 -9.99
N PHE A 126 16.39 14.52 -9.71
CA PHE A 126 17.02 14.26 -8.41
C PHE A 126 18.56 14.20 -8.51
N GLN A 127 19.13 14.55 -9.65
CA GLN A 127 20.57 14.53 -9.91
C GLN A 127 21.22 13.19 -9.48
N MET A 128 20.66 12.08 -9.98
CA MET A 128 21.08 10.73 -9.64
C MET A 128 22.40 10.38 -10.35
N SER A 129 23.43 9.95 -9.61
CA SER A 129 24.65 9.40 -10.20
C SER A 129 24.42 8.03 -10.83
N ALA A 130 25.32 7.61 -11.72
CA ALA A 130 25.26 6.26 -12.30
C ALA A 130 25.29 5.14 -11.24
N THR A 131 26.05 5.32 -10.16
CA THR A 131 26.11 4.37 -9.04
C THR A 131 24.79 4.35 -8.27
N PHE A 132 24.20 5.51 -7.99
CA PHE A 132 22.89 5.62 -7.36
C PHE A 132 21.81 4.90 -8.18
N MET A 133 21.79 5.12 -9.51
CA MET A 133 20.83 4.47 -10.39
C MET A 133 21.02 2.94 -10.43
N ARG A 134 22.25 2.44 -10.46
CA ARG A 134 22.50 0.99 -10.40
C ARG A 134 22.04 0.37 -9.09
N HIS A 135 22.24 1.05 -7.97
CA HIS A 135 21.88 0.52 -6.66
C HIS A 135 20.38 0.59 -6.37
N TRP A 136 19.78 1.76 -6.59
CA TRP A 136 18.39 2.00 -6.20
C TRP A 136 17.37 1.86 -7.33
N GLY A 137 17.84 1.94 -8.58
CA GLY A 137 17.01 2.00 -9.78
C GLY A 137 17.33 0.93 -10.82
N ALA A 138 17.91 -0.22 -10.44
CA ALA A 138 18.26 -1.30 -11.37
C ALA A 138 17.06 -1.78 -12.20
N ASP A 139 15.87 -1.86 -11.60
CA ASP A 139 14.61 -2.19 -12.26
C ASP A 139 14.21 -1.14 -13.32
N LYS A 140 14.54 0.13 -13.08
CA LYS A 140 14.28 1.22 -14.04
C LYS A 140 15.32 1.23 -15.16
N LEU A 141 16.59 1.00 -14.83
CA LEU A 141 17.60 0.80 -15.86
C LEU A 141 17.20 -0.31 -16.83
N ALA A 142 16.75 -1.46 -16.32
CA ALA A 142 16.24 -2.56 -17.14
C ALA A 142 15.02 -2.14 -17.96
N LYS A 143 14.03 -1.49 -17.34
CA LYS A 143 12.80 -1.01 -18.00
C LYS A 143 13.09 -0.06 -19.16
N TYR A 144 14.10 0.80 -19.04
CA TYR A 144 14.43 1.83 -20.02
C TYR A 144 15.66 1.47 -20.89
N GLY A 145 16.02 0.19 -20.97
CA GLY A 145 17.10 -0.29 -21.84
C GLY A 145 18.48 0.27 -21.50
N GLY A 146 18.79 0.42 -20.21
CA GLY A 146 20.06 0.95 -19.71
C GLY A 146 20.16 2.48 -19.70
N ARG A 147 19.13 3.20 -20.14
CA ARG A 147 19.12 4.67 -20.18
C ARG A 147 19.04 5.25 -18.77
N ASP A 148 19.72 6.37 -18.57
CA ASP A 148 19.76 7.10 -17.30
C ASP A 148 18.43 7.78 -16.94
N ALA A 149 18.39 8.42 -15.76
CA ALA A 149 17.17 9.00 -15.19
C ALA A 149 16.52 10.08 -16.05
N ARG A 150 17.21 10.73 -16.98
CA ARG A 150 16.63 11.71 -17.91
C ARG A 150 15.52 11.11 -18.79
N PHE A 151 15.60 9.81 -19.04
CA PHE A 151 14.64 9.07 -19.87
C PHE A 151 13.54 8.39 -19.06
N TRP A 152 13.62 8.43 -17.73
CA TRP A 152 12.63 7.83 -16.84
C TRP A 152 11.45 8.78 -16.63
N SER A 153 10.26 8.23 -16.48
CA SER A 153 9.11 9.05 -16.08
C SER A 153 9.36 9.73 -14.72
N PRO A 154 8.74 10.90 -14.46
CA PRO A 154 8.80 11.54 -13.14
C PRO A 154 8.42 10.59 -11.99
N GLY A 155 7.40 9.74 -12.20
CA GLY A 155 6.97 8.74 -11.22
C GLY A 155 8.03 7.67 -10.95
N ASP A 156 8.78 7.23 -11.97
CA ASP A 156 9.86 6.26 -11.79
C ASP A 156 11.07 6.89 -11.07
N GLN A 157 11.40 8.14 -11.36
CA GLN A 157 12.43 8.88 -10.63
C GLN A 157 12.05 9.06 -9.16
N LEU A 158 10.82 9.47 -8.88
CA LEU A 158 10.27 9.57 -7.52
C LEU A 158 10.30 8.22 -6.77
N ALA A 159 9.96 7.13 -7.45
CA ALA A 159 9.98 5.79 -6.85
C ALA A 159 11.40 5.39 -6.43
N VAL A 160 12.40 5.67 -7.26
CA VAL A 160 13.80 5.38 -6.97
C VAL A 160 14.33 6.27 -5.83
N ALA A 161 14.05 7.57 -5.86
CA ALA A 161 14.39 8.50 -4.78
C ALA A 161 13.73 8.09 -3.45
N SER A 162 12.44 7.73 -3.47
CA SER A 162 11.72 7.23 -2.29
C SER A 162 12.33 5.97 -1.69
N ARG A 163 12.82 5.06 -2.55
CA ARG A 163 13.51 3.84 -2.12
C ARG A 163 14.81 4.18 -1.40
N ALA A 164 15.62 5.07 -1.96
CA ALA A 164 16.86 5.54 -1.34
C ALA A 164 16.58 6.22 0.02
N VAL A 165 15.58 7.12 0.09
CA VAL A 165 15.18 7.80 1.34
C VAL A 165 14.75 6.80 2.41
N ALA A 166 14.13 5.67 2.04
CA ALA A 166 13.73 4.65 3.01
C ALA A 166 14.91 4.02 3.76
N HIS A 167 16.10 4.04 3.18
CA HIS A 167 17.30 3.40 3.74
C HIS A 167 18.34 4.42 4.22
N LEU A 168 18.44 5.56 3.56
CA LEU A 168 19.50 6.55 3.78
C LEU A 168 18.98 7.88 4.34
N GLY A 169 17.67 8.05 4.52
CA GLY A 169 17.08 9.35 4.75
C GLY A 169 17.38 10.28 3.57
N PHE A 170 17.60 11.55 3.83
CA PHE A 170 17.88 12.56 2.79
C PHE A 170 19.38 12.79 2.55
N SER A 171 20.26 11.98 3.14
CA SER A 171 21.72 12.10 2.99
C SER A 171 22.24 12.07 1.54
N PRO A 172 21.56 11.48 0.54
CA PRO A 172 21.99 11.61 -0.85
C PRO A 172 21.97 13.03 -1.41
N TRP A 173 21.26 13.95 -0.76
CA TRP A 173 21.12 15.37 -1.17
C TRP A 173 21.63 16.33 -0.07
N PRO A 174 22.94 16.29 0.27
CA PRO A 174 23.47 17.00 1.44
C PRO A 174 23.37 18.51 1.33
N ASN A 175 23.33 19.06 0.11
CA ASN A 175 23.23 20.50 -0.11
C ASN A 175 21.79 21.00 -0.22
N THR A 176 20.88 20.19 -0.73
CA THR A 176 19.49 20.55 -0.99
C THR A 176 18.54 20.15 0.14
N ALA A 177 18.80 19.06 0.84
CA ALA A 177 17.95 18.63 1.95
C ALA A 177 17.83 19.68 3.07
N PRO A 178 18.93 20.32 3.54
CA PRO A 178 18.82 21.40 4.52
C PRO A 178 18.00 22.61 4.04
N ALA A 179 18.10 22.95 2.75
CA ALA A 179 17.30 24.02 2.15
C ALA A 179 15.79 23.69 2.09
N CYS A 180 15.43 22.40 2.21
CA CYS A 180 14.07 21.91 2.33
C CYS A 180 13.62 21.69 3.79
N GLY A 181 14.44 22.03 4.77
CA GLY A 181 14.15 21.78 6.18
C GLY A 181 14.24 20.30 6.61
N LEU A 182 15.10 19.50 5.95
CA LEU A 182 15.24 18.05 6.11
C LEU A 182 16.58 17.68 6.74
#